data_f10660ccaa9a8ec1b53ace104d23a016
#
_entry.id   f10660ccaa9a8ec1b53ace104d23a016
#
_cell.length_a   1.000
_cell.length_b   1.000
_cell.length_c   1.000
_cell.angle_alpha   90.00
_cell.angle_beta   90.00
_cell.angle_gamma   90.00
#
_symmetry.space_group_name_H-M   'P 1'
#
loop_
_entity.id
_entity.type
_entity.pdbx_description
1 polymer ?
#
loop_
_entity_poly.entity_id
_entity_poly.type
_entity_poly.pdbx_seq_one_letter_code
_entity_poly.pdbx_strand_id
1 'polypeptide(L)'
;MTRARVGLTGRLVLAQVLVLVVMTATLTLVAWLVGPRVFDEHLREAGHGDQPHVLEHAQEAFRAAGLTSAGAGLLAAALATALVGALLFGRIGRSLTALSAGARRVASGDYDEPVQVADAGPEIDELAGAFNDMAHQIADTETTRRRLLTDLAHELRTPIAAIDVTLESLEDGVVDLNSSTLATLRAQTARLTRLAVDIRDVSAAEEGRLDLHPRSVRVSDLLEDARTAAAPAFVARSVGLVVEPVADDPTVQVDPTRISQVLDNLLRNALQHSPVGSTVTLRATFRGDSVQLRVVDQGTGVAPEHLPHLFERFYRADSARHHDADEGTGVGLAISRSIARAHEGSLEARSDGPGRGTEFTLTLPAS
;
A
#
# COMPACT_ATOMS: atom_id res chain seq x y z
N MET A 1 -39.08 23.52 -6.35
CA MET A 1 -38.25 24.74 -6.48
C MET A 1 -36.86 24.43 -5.88
N THR A 2 -35.96 23.97 -6.70
CA THR A 2 -34.58 23.63 -6.32
C THR A 2 -33.79 24.94 -6.13
N ARG A 3 -33.48 25.30 -4.89
CA ARG A 3 -32.51 26.35 -4.59
C ARG A 3 -31.18 25.96 -5.20
N ALA A 4 -30.77 26.63 -6.27
CA ALA A 4 -29.44 26.52 -6.84
C ALA A 4 -28.43 26.82 -5.71
N ARG A 5 -27.74 25.79 -5.21
CA ARG A 5 -26.67 25.98 -4.23
C ARG A 5 -25.51 26.66 -4.94
N VAL A 6 -25.33 27.94 -4.64
CA VAL A 6 -24.16 28.70 -5.10
C VAL A 6 -22.91 27.94 -4.65
N GLY A 7 -22.11 27.51 -5.59
CA GLY A 7 -20.87 26.77 -5.30
C GLY A 7 -19.88 27.59 -4.48
N LEU A 8 -18.86 26.96 -3.92
CA LEU A 8 -17.84 27.58 -3.07
C LEU A 8 -17.24 28.84 -3.75
N THR A 9 -16.94 28.75 -5.02
CA THR A 9 -16.40 29.84 -5.86
C THR A 9 -17.37 31.07 -5.86
N GLY A 10 -18.64 30.83 -6.07
CA GLY A 10 -19.63 31.92 -6.06
C GLY A 10 -19.79 32.58 -4.69
N ARG A 11 -19.67 31.82 -3.60
CA ARG A 11 -19.73 32.37 -2.23
C ARG A 11 -18.49 33.21 -1.91
N LEU A 12 -17.30 32.82 -2.35
CA LEU A 12 -16.07 33.57 -2.13
C LEU A 12 -16.06 34.86 -2.94
N VAL A 13 -16.44 34.80 -4.20
CA VAL A 13 -16.61 36.02 -5.04
C VAL A 13 -17.64 36.99 -4.42
N LEU A 14 -18.77 36.48 -3.95
CA LEU A 14 -19.77 37.29 -3.30
C LEU A 14 -19.23 37.94 -2.01
N ALA A 15 -18.48 37.22 -1.20
CA ALA A 15 -17.84 37.75 0.01
C ALA A 15 -16.83 38.86 -0.32
N GLN A 16 -16.00 38.67 -1.34
CA GLN A 16 -15.05 39.72 -1.79
C GLN A 16 -15.76 40.98 -2.31
N VAL A 17 -16.79 40.80 -3.12
CA VAL A 17 -17.60 41.93 -3.61
C VAL A 17 -18.25 42.67 -2.43
N LEU A 18 -18.78 41.96 -1.44
CA LEU A 18 -19.37 42.53 -0.24
C LEU A 18 -18.35 43.37 0.55
N VAL A 19 -17.17 42.83 0.78
CA VAL A 19 -16.07 43.56 1.49
C VAL A 19 -15.68 44.82 0.73
N LEU A 20 -15.55 44.75 -0.59
CA LEU A 20 -15.23 45.87 -1.42
C LEU A 20 -16.32 46.96 -1.36
N VAL A 21 -17.61 46.57 -1.44
CA VAL A 21 -18.75 47.50 -1.34
C VAL A 21 -18.75 48.18 0.01
N VAL A 22 -18.56 47.44 1.11
CA VAL A 22 -18.49 48.01 2.46
C VAL A 22 -17.31 48.96 2.60
N MET A 23 -16.14 48.59 2.13
CA MET A 23 -14.95 49.46 2.19
C MET A 23 -15.13 50.75 1.39
N THR A 24 -15.67 50.64 0.18
CA THR A 24 -15.90 51.81 -0.66
C THR A 24 -17.03 52.73 -0.10
N ALA A 25 -18.09 52.12 0.42
CA ALA A 25 -19.15 52.88 1.10
C ALA A 25 -18.60 53.62 2.31
N THR A 26 -17.74 52.99 3.10
CA THR A 26 -17.06 53.63 4.26
C THR A 26 -16.18 54.78 3.81
N LEU A 27 -15.33 54.58 2.78
CA LEU A 27 -14.46 55.64 2.25
C LEU A 27 -15.29 56.83 1.70
N THR A 28 -16.37 56.52 0.97
CA THR A 28 -17.28 57.57 0.42
C THR A 28 -17.96 58.32 1.54
N LEU A 29 -18.42 57.63 2.60
CA LEU A 29 -19.04 58.26 3.76
C LEU A 29 -18.06 59.19 4.50
N VAL A 30 -16.82 58.70 4.71
CA VAL A 30 -15.78 59.55 5.33
C VAL A 30 -15.44 60.76 4.48
N ALA A 31 -15.26 60.58 3.16
CA ALA A 31 -15.02 61.68 2.24
C ALA A 31 -16.17 62.71 2.23
N TRP A 32 -17.41 62.22 2.32
CA TRP A 32 -18.60 63.06 2.38
C TRP A 32 -18.74 63.86 3.70
N LEU A 33 -18.36 63.25 4.83
CA LEU A 33 -18.44 63.91 6.17
C LEU A 33 -17.25 64.86 6.40
N VAL A 34 -16.07 64.50 5.99
CA VAL A 34 -14.80 65.24 6.29
C VAL A 34 -14.45 66.20 5.15
N GLY A 35 -14.65 65.77 3.90
CA GLY A 35 -14.22 66.50 2.71
C GLY A 35 -14.73 67.95 2.65
N PRO A 36 -16.02 68.26 2.86
CA PRO A 36 -16.56 69.64 2.84
C PRO A 36 -15.88 70.53 3.91
N ARG A 37 -15.65 70.00 5.11
CA ARG A 37 -15.00 70.77 6.20
C ARG A 37 -13.59 71.16 5.85
N VAL A 38 -12.79 70.21 5.36
CA VAL A 38 -11.40 70.49 4.95
C VAL A 38 -11.37 71.45 3.75
N PHE A 39 -12.28 71.24 2.81
CA PHE A 39 -12.37 72.11 1.64
C PHE A 39 -12.76 73.56 2.00
N ASP A 40 -13.75 73.74 2.92
CA ASP A 40 -14.18 75.08 3.40
C ASP A 40 -13.05 75.78 4.18
N GLU A 41 -12.26 75.04 4.98
CA GLU A 41 -11.11 75.58 5.70
C GLU A 41 -10.03 76.09 4.76
N HIS A 42 -9.70 75.35 3.72
CA HIS A 42 -8.71 75.78 2.70
C HIS A 42 -9.20 76.93 1.83
N LEU A 43 -10.53 77.01 1.53
CA LEU A 43 -11.09 78.14 0.79
C LEU A 43 -11.07 79.44 1.62
N ARG A 44 -11.26 79.41 2.90
CA ARG A 44 -11.11 80.50 3.82
C ARG A 44 -9.68 80.99 3.96
N GLU A 45 -8.74 80.08 4.10
CA GLU A 45 -7.32 80.40 4.13
C GLU A 45 -6.82 81.02 2.83
N ALA A 46 -7.40 80.64 1.67
CA ALA A 46 -7.11 81.25 0.37
C ALA A 46 -7.77 82.65 0.13
N GLY A 47 -8.38 83.23 1.10
CA GLY A 47 -9.01 84.60 1.02
C GLY A 47 -10.30 84.69 0.26
N HIS A 48 -11.04 83.61 -0.01
CA HIS A 48 -12.29 83.57 -0.73
C HIS A 48 -13.48 83.33 0.18
N GLY A 49 -13.34 83.43 1.50
CA GLY A 49 -14.38 83.16 2.52
C GLY A 49 -15.56 84.12 2.57
N ASP A 50 -15.43 85.28 2.00
CA ASP A 50 -16.45 86.38 2.05
C ASP A 50 -17.41 86.41 0.84
N GLN A 51 -17.30 85.46 -0.11
CA GLN A 51 -18.17 85.41 -1.30
C GLN A 51 -19.10 84.19 -1.28
N PRO A 52 -20.36 84.36 -0.75
CA PRO A 52 -21.29 83.23 -0.56
C PRO A 52 -21.54 82.37 -1.84
N HIS A 53 -21.69 83.03 -2.97
CA HIS A 53 -22.00 82.45 -4.27
C HIS A 53 -20.84 81.53 -4.76
N VAL A 54 -19.56 81.90 -4.54
CA VAL A 54 -18.40 81.15 -4.96
C VAL A 54 -18.29 79.88 -4.11
N LEU A 55 -18.54 79.97 -2.80
CA LEU A 55 -18.54 78.85 -1.87
C LEU A 55 -19.61 77.83 -2.22
N GLU A 56 -20.83 78.24 -2.53
CA GLU A 56 -21.94 77.35 -2.85
C GLU A 56 -21.72 76.58 -4.13
N HIS A 57 -21.27 77.25 -5.21
CA HIS A 57 -20.88 76.54 -6.46
C HIS A 57 -19.69 75.67 -6.34
N ALA A 58 -18.66 76.02 -5.56
CA ALA A 58 -17.50 75.22 -5.33
C ALA A 58 -17.82 73.91 -4.50
N GLN A 59 -18.72 74.06 -3.51
CA GLN A 59 -19.19 72.88 -2.73
C GLN A 59 -20.10 71.97 -3.57
N GLU A 60 -20.93 72.44 -4.43
CA GLU A 60 -21.77 71.68 -5.36
C GLU A 60 -20.85 70.94 -6.37
N ALA A 61 -19.87 71.60 -6.96
CA ALA A 61 -18.91 70.98 -7.86
C ALA A 61 -18.07 69.91 -7.16
N PHE A 62 -17.61 70.17 -5.92
CA PHE A 62 -16.87 69.19 -5.12
C PHE A 62 -17.70 67.95 -4.81
N ARG A 63 -18.97 68.14 -4.38
CA ARG A 63 -19.87 67.01 -4.11
C ARG A 63 -20.19 66.22 -5.39
N ALA A 64 -20.48 66.88 -6.49
CA ALA A 64 -20.74 66.21 -7.78
C ALA A 64 -19.52 65.43 -8.30
N ALA A 65 -18.32 66.06 -8.26
CA ALA A 65 -17.07 65.38 -8.62
C ALA A 65 -16.74 64.23 -7.69
N GLY A 66 -16.95 64.39 -6.38
CA GLY A 66 -16.75 63.32 -5.38
C GLY A 66 -17.67 62.15 -5.60
N LEU A 67 -18.96 62.34 -5.82
CA LEU A 67 -19.94 61.27 -6.10
C LEU A 67 -19.65 60.54 -7.40
N THR A 68 -19.33 61.25 -8.47
CA THR A 68 -19.01 60.63 -9.78
C THR A 68 -17.71 59.86 -9.72
N SER A 69 -16.65 60.38 -9.08
CA SER A 69 -15.37 59.69 -8.90
C SER A 69 -15.50 58.45 -8.02
N ALA A 70 -16.25 58.55 -6.91
CA ALA A 70 -16.50 57.42 -6.02
C ALA A 70 -17.31 56.32 -6.73
N GLY A 71 -18.33 56.68 -7.49
CA GLY A 71 -19.12 55.71 -8.28
C GLY A 71 -18.31 55.00 -9.36
N ALA A 72 -17.48 55.73 -10.12
CA ALA A 72 -16.61 55.17 -11.12
C ALA A 72 -15.52 54.27 -10.50
N GLY A 73 -14.95 54.70 -9.38
CA GLY A 73 -13.97 53.89 -8.63
C GLY A 73 -14.54 52.58 -8.09
N LEU A 74 -15.76 52.62 -7.53
CA LEU A 74 -16.48 51.43 -7.06
C LEU A 74 -16.76 50.44 -8.19
N LEU A 75 -17.24 50.93 -9.32
CA LEU A 75 -17.53 50.10 -10.48
C LEU A 75 -16.25 49.40 -11.01
N ALA A 76 -15.17 50.16 -11.18
CA ALA A 76 -13.88 49.65 -11.64
C ALA A 76 -13.31 48.60 -10.68
N ALA A 77 -13.37 48.86 -9.37
CA ALA A 77 -12.87 47.93 -8.36
C ALA A 77 -13.76 46.67 -8.28
N ALA A 78 -15.07 46.77 -8.42
CA ALA A 78 -15.99 45.64 -8.47
C ALA A 78 -15.72 44.75 -9.69
N LEU A 79 -15.50 45.33 -10.87
CA LEU A 79 -15.17 44.61 -12.09
C LEU A 79 -13.82 43.94 -12.00
N ALA A 80 -12.78 44.60 -11.47
CA ALA A 80 -11.46 44.02 -11.26
C ALA A 80 -11.51 42.86 -10.28
N THR A 81 -12.23 42.99 -9.16
CA THR A 81 -12.37 41.92 -8.16
C THR A 81 -13.16 40.72 -8.72
N ALA A 82 -14.21 40.97 -9.47
CA ALA A 82 -14.98 39.90 -10.12
C ALA A 82 -14.14 39.14 -11.15
N LEU A 83 -13.32 39.85 -11.94
CA LEU A 83 -12.43 39.26 -12.93
C LEU A 83 -11.34 38.40 -12.26
N VAL A 84 -10.62 38.95 -11.28
CA VAL A 84 -9.58 38.24 -10.54
C VAL A 84 -10.16 37.02 -9.80
N GLY A 85 -11.30 37.21 -9.14
CA GLY A 85 -12.02 36.13 -8.46
C GLY A 85 -12.44 35.02 -9.43
N ALA A 86 -12.98 35.33 -10.59
CA ALA A 86 -13.38 34.35 -11.60
C ALA A 86 -12.18 33.55 -12.15
N LEU A 87 -11.03 34.21 -12.35
CA LEU A 87 -9.81 33.59 -12.85
C LEU A 87 -9.20 32.63 -11.80
N LEU A 88 -9.03 33.11 -10.57
CA LEU A 88 -8.37 32.31 -9.50
C LEU A 88 -9.28 31.16 -9.02
N PHE A 89 -10.51 31.44 -8.67
CA PHE A 89 -11.42 30.43 -8.16
C PHE A 89 -11.94 29.48 -9.23
N GLY A 90 -11.99 29.92 -10.51
CA GLY A 90 -12.30 29.04 -11.63
C GLY A 90 -11.26 27.93 -11.82
N ARG A 91 -9.96 28.22 -11.56
CA ARG A 91 -8.89 27.23 -11.62
C ARG A 91 -8.98 26.22 -10.48
N ILE A 92 -9.08 26.70 -9.25
CA ILE A 92 -9.22 25.83 -8.06
C ILE A 92 -10.48 24.95 -8.16
N GLY A 93 -11.61 25.53 -8.58
CA GLY A 93 -12.87 24.80 -8.73
C GLY A 93 -12.77 23.66 -9.76
N ARG A 94 -12.09 23.87 -10.88
CA ARG A 94 -11.86 22.81 -11.89
C ARG A 94 -10.98 21.69 -11.35
N SER A 95 -9.90 22.02 -10.65
CA SER A 95 -9.01 21.04 -10.06
C SER A 95 -9.69 20.19 -8.98
N LEU A 96 -10.50 20.81 -8.10
CA LEU A 96 -11.30 20.08 -7.11
C LEU A 96 -12.37 19.18 -7.76
N THR A 97 -12.94 19.62 -8.89
CA THR A 97 -13.90 18.81 -9.63
C THR A 97 -13.20 17.60 -10.28
N ALA A 98 -11.98 17.78 -10.82
CA ALA A 98 -11.17 16.70 -11.38
C ALA A 98 -10.78 15.68 -10.30
N LEU A 99 -10.32 16.13 -9.13
CA LEU A 99 -10.03 15.26 -7.98
C LEU A 99 -11.27 14.50 -7.51
N SER A 100 -12.43 15.17 -7.42
CA SER A 100 -13.70 14.52 -7.05
C SER A 100 -14.15 13.48 -8.09
N ALA A 101 -13.93 13.74 -9.38
CA ALA A 101 -14.21 12.78 -10.44
C ALA A 101 -13.25 11.59 -10.37
N GLY A 102 -11.94 11.82 -10.15
CA GLY A 102 -10.96 10.79 -9.92
C GLY A 102 -11.32 9.90 -8.73
N ALA A 103 -11.71 10.51 -7.60
CA ALA A 103 -12.13 9.76 -6.42
C ALA A 103 -13.34 8.86 -6.68
N ARG A 104 -14.29 9.29 -7.52
CA ARG A 104 -15.42 8.43 -7.93
C ARG A 104 -14.99 7.30 -8.86
N ARG A 105 -14.03 7.50 -9.76
CA ARG A 105 -13.46 6.44 -10.61
C ARG A 105 -12.75 5.39 -9.75
N VAL A 106 -11.87 5.82 -8.85
CA VAL A 106 -11.19 4.92 -7.90
C VAL A 106 -12.21 4.12 -7.09
N ALA A 107 -13.28 4.76 -6.58
CA ALA A 107 -14.35 4.08 -5.85
C ALA A 107 -15.15 3.08 -6.70
N SER A 108 -15.19 3.24 -8.03
CA SER A 108 -15.81 2.29 -8.97
C SER A 108 -14.85 1.21 -9.48
N GLY A 109 -13.59 1.22 -9.03
CA GLY A 109 -12.59 0.22 -9.41
C GLY A 109 -11.80 0.56 -10.69
N ASP A 110 -11.89 1.80 -11.16
CA ASP A 110 -11.10 2.31 -12.28
C ASP A 110 -9.92 3.12 -11.72
N TYR A 111 -8.72 2.52 -11.81
CA TYR A 111 -7.48 3.04 -11.23
C TYR A 111 -6.49 3.54 -12.29
N ASP A 112 -6.77 3.31 -13.59
CA ASP A 112 -5.75 3.41 -14.65
C ASP A 112 -5.45 4.85 -15.06
N GLU A 113 -6.39 5.78 -14.86
CA GLU A 113 -6.26 7.16 -15.33
C GLU A 113 -5.88 8.11 -14.17
N PRO A 114 -4.64 8.66 -14.16
CA PRO A 114 -4.24 9.61 -13.13
C PRO A 114 -5.02 10.92 -13.22
N VAL A 115 -5.30 11.53 -12.07
CA VAL A 115 -5.91 12.86 -12.01
C VAL A 115 -4.85 13.88 -12.39
N GLN A 116 -5.11 14.62 -13.48
CA GLN A 116 -4.31 15.75 -13.89
C GLN A 116 -4.99 17.04 -13.47
N VAL A 117 -4.26 17.90 -12.78
CA VAL A 117 -4.68 19.26 -12.44
C VAL A 117 -3.78 20.23 -13.19
N ALA A 118 -4.37 21.30 -13.76
CA ALA A 118 -3.63 22.28 -14.52
C ALA A 118 -3.56 23.59 -13.75
N ASP A 119 -2.34 24.11 -13.50
CA ASP A 119 -2.03 25.47 -13.02
C ASP A 119 -2.83 25.92 -11.79
N ALA A 120 -3.08 25.05 -10.82
CA ALA A 120 -3.87 25.38 -9.63
C ALA A 120 -3.01 25.82 -8.43
N GLY A 121 -1.68 25.72 -8.55
CA GLY A 121 -0.69 26.03 -7.52
C GLY A 121 -0.10 24.79 -6.87
N PRO A 122 1.08 24.94 -6.24
CA PRO A 122 1.87 23.84 -5.71
C PRO A 122 1.11 22.97 -4.71
N GLU A 123 0.20 23.54 -3.91
CA GLU A 123 -0.57 22.80 -2.91
C GLU A 123 -1.58 21.85 -3.56
N ILE A 124 -2.16 22.24 -4.68
CA ILE A 124 -3.12 21.40 -5.41
C ILE A 124 -2.38 20.34 -6.23
N ASP A 125 -1.20 20.65 -6.75
CA ASP A 125 -0.34 19.71 -7.46
C ASP A 125 0.17 18.62 -6.50
N GLU A 126 0.58 18.99 -5.28
CA GLU A 126 0.97 18.05 -4.22
C GLU A 126 -0.21 17.14 -3.82
N LEU A 127 -1.41 17.72 -3.65
CA LEU A 127 -2.62 16.95 -3.34
C LEU A 127 -2.97 15.96 -4.47
N ALA A 128 -2.84 16.36 -5.72
CA ALA A 128 -3.09 15.49 -6.86
C ALA A 128 -2.03 14.38 -6.95
N GLY A 129 -0.75 14.67 -6.65
CA GLY A 129 0.32 13.70 -6.54
C GLY A 129 0.01 12.65 -5.47
N ALA A 130 -0.26 13.09 -4.24
CA ALA A 130 -0.63 12.20 -3.13
C ALA A 130 -1.87 11.36 -3.42
N PHE A 131 -2.87 11.94 -4.11
CA PHE A 131 -4.06 11.20 -4.56
C PHE A 131 -3.71 10.12 -5.58
N ASN A 132 -2.87 10.42 -6.57
CA ASN A 132 -2.44 9.45 -7.58
C ASN A 132 -1.61 8.32 -6.97
N ASP A 133 -0.71 8.63 -6.04
CA ASP A 133 0.07 7.62 -5.30
C ASP A 133 -0.85 6.66 -4.52
N MET A 134 -1.86 7.21 -3.84
CA MET A 134 -2.87 6.40 -3.15
C MET A 134 -3.66 5.52 -4.14
N ALA A 135 -4.07 6.06 -5.30
CA ALA A 135 -4.79 5.31 -6.31
C ALA A 135 -3.95 4.15 -6.87
N HIS A 136 -2.66 4.36 -7.11
CA HIS A 136 -1.71 3.31 -7.51
C HIS A 136 -1.56 2.23 -6.44
N GLN A 137 -1.41 2.60 -5.16
CA GLN A 137 -1.34 1.62 -4.08
C GLN A 137 -2.60 0.76 -3.98
N ILE A 138 -3.78 1.34 -4.17
CA ILE A 138 -5.05 0.60 -4.19
C ILE A 138 -5.09 -0.35 -5.39
N ALA A 139 -4.68 0.11 -6.59
CA ALA A 139 -4.62 -0.70 -7.80
C ALA A 139 -3.70 -1.92 -7.63
N ASP A 140 -2.52 -1.73 -7.08
CA ASP A 140 -1.55 -2.80 -6.80
C ASP A 140 -2.10 -3.81 -5.79
N THR A 141 -2.72 -3.31 -4.72
CA THR A 141 -3.36 -4.15 -3.70
C THR A 141 -4.50 -4.99 -4.29
N GLU A 142 -5.37 -4.38 -5.09
CA GLU A 142 -6.51 -5.06 -5.71
C GLU A 142 -6.06 -6.07 -6.77
N THR A 143 -5.02 -5.75 -7.53
CA THR A 143 -4.41 -6.65 -8.52
C THR A 143 -3.81 -7.88 -7.83
N THR A 144 -3.07 -7.65 -6.73
CA THR A 144 -2.50 -8.72 -5.91
C THR A 144 -3.59 -9.60 -5.31
N ARG A 145 -4.66 -8.99 -4.79
CA ARG A 145 -5.82 -9.71 -4.25
C ARG A 145 -6.53 -10.57 -5.31
N ARG A 146 -6.74 -10.04 -6.51
CA ARG A 146 -7.38 -10.80 -7.60
C ARG A 146 -6.53 -11.98 -8.04
N ARG A 147 -5.21 -11.81 -8.17
CA ARG A 147 -4.29 -12.91 -8.45
C ARG A 147 -4.36 -13.98 -7.38
N LEU A 148 -4.30 -13.57 -6.10
CA LEU A 148 -4.43 -14.49 -4.97
C LEU A 148 -5.70 -15.35 -5.07
N LEU A 149 -6.87 -14.73 -5.30
CA LEU A 149 -8.14 -15.46 -5.40
C LEU A 149 -8.18 -16.42 -6.61
N THR A 150 -7.59 -16.02 -7.73
CA THR A 150 -7.50 -16.88 -8.92
C THR A 150 -6.61 -18.10 -8.67
N ASP A 151 -5.45 -17.89 -8.08
CA ASP A 151 -4.49 -18.95 -7.77
C ASP A 151 -5.05 -19.90 -6.72
N LEU A 152 -5.71 -19.37 -5.69
CA LEU A 152 -6.44 -20.17 -4.69
C LEU A 152 -7.51 -21.06 -5.33
N ALA A 153 -8.30 -20.52 -6.24
CA ALA A 153 -9.33 -21.29 -6.92
C ALA A 153 -8.71 -22.46 -7.72
N HIS A 154 -7.55 -22.26 -8.33
CA HIS A 154 -6.81 -23.31 -9.02
C HIS A 154 -6.25 -24.37 -8.06
N GLU A 155 -5.59 -23.95 -6.98
CA GLU A 155 -4.99 -24.85 -5.99
C GLU A 155 -6.02 -25.63 -5.16
N LEU A 156 -7.23 -25.10 -4.98
CA LEU A 156 -8.36 -25.83 -4.35
C LEU A 156 -8.99 -26.84 -5.31
N ARG A 157 -9.12 -26.50 -6.60
CA ARG A 157 -9.78 -27.36 -7.58
C ARG A 157 -9.09 -28.71 -7.74
N THR A 158 -7.76 -28.71 -7.76
CA THR A 158 -6.97 -29.94 -7.99
C THR A 158 -7.19 -31.01 -6.94
N PRO A 159 -7.01 -30.76 -5.60
CA PRO A 159 -7.24 -31.76 -4.59
C PRO A 159 -8.73 -32.16 -4.48
N ILE A 160 -9.67 -31.25 -4.70
CA ILE A 160 -11.10 -31.53 -4.72
C ILE A 160 -11.40 -32.51 -5.86
N ALA A 161 -10.94 -32.23 -7.08
CA ALA A 161 -11.16 -33.13 -8.22
C ALA A 161 -10.54 -34.51 -8.01
N ALA A 162 -9.37 -34.58 -7.37
CA ALA A 162 -8.75 -35.88 -7.02
C ALA A 162 -9.58 -36.67 -6.00
N ILE A 163 -10.20 -35.99 -5.04
CA ILE A 163 -11.13 -36.61 -4.08
C ILE A 163 -12.36 -37.12 -4.82
N ASP A 164 -13.00 -36.28 -5.67
CA ASP A 164 -14.20 -36.64 -6.41
C ASP A 164 -13.96 -37.84 -7.33
N VAL A 165 -12.90 -37.84 -8.13
CA VAL A 165 -12.55 -38.97 -9.01
C VAL A 165 -12.29 -40.26 -8.21
N THR A 166 -11.67 -40.14 -7.02
CA THR A 166 -11.42 -41.32 -6.17
C THR A 166 -12.73 -41.85 -5.62
N LEU A 167 -13.67 -40.99 -5.23
CA LEU A 167 -15.00 -41.39 -4.73
C LEU A 167 -15.86 -42.00 -5.84
N GLU A 168 -15.91 -41.39 -7.05
CA GLU A 168 -16.61 -41.95 -8.21
C GLU A 168 -16.04 -43.34 -8.57
N SER A 169 -14.72 -43.52 -8.55
CA SER A 169 -14.07 -44.78 -8.84
C SER A 169 -14.41 -45.87 -7.78
N LEU A 170 -14.67 -45.47 -6.53
CA LEU A 170 -15.15 -46.36 -5.46
C LEU A 170 -16.62 -46.70 -5.67
N GLU A 171 -17.46 -45.74 -6.04
CA GLU A 171 -18.91 -45.98 -6.31
C GLU A 171 -19.11 -46.90 -7.51
N ASP A 172 -18.33 -46.72 -8.57
CA ASP A 172 -18.35 -47.53 -9.77
C ASP A 172 -17.70 -48.91 -9.60
N GLY A 173 -17.13 -49.21 -8.44
CA GLY A 173 -16.42 -50.46 -8.17
C GLY A 173 -15.13 -50.67 -8.97
N VAL A 174 -14.55 -49.60 -9.52
CA VAL A 174 -13.31 -49.62 -10.26
C VAL A 174 -12.13 -49.72 -9.31
N VAL A 175 -12.24 -49.12 -8.11
CA VAL A 175 -11.21 -49.14 -7.05
C VAL A 175 -11.85 -49.63 -5.77
N ASP A 176 -11.17 -50.50 -5.03
CA ASP A 176 -11.61 -50.97 -3.73
C ASP A 176 -11.26 -49.97 -2.60
N LEU A 177 -12.10 -49.93 -1.57
CA LEU A 177 -11.81 -49.21 -0.33
C LEU A 177 -10.72 -49.95 0.45
N ASN A 178 -9.47 -49.66 0.18
CA ASN A 178 -8.30 -50.23 0.80
C ASN A 178 -7.42 -49.19 1.50
N SER A 179 -6.36 -49.61 2.14
CA SER A 179 -5.45 -48.71 2.85
C SER A 179 -4.76 -47.66 1.94
N SER A 180 -4.53 -47.96 0.67
CA SER A 180 -3.93 -47.00 -0.29
C SER A 180 -4.94 -45.95 -0.72
N THR A 181 -6.20 -46.32 -1.00
CA THR A 181 -7.27 -45.40 -1.34
C THR A 181 -7.57 -44.43 -0.18
N LEU A 182 -7.63 -44.97 1.05
CA LEU A 182 -7.76 -44.14 2.25
C LEU A 182 -6.57 -43.21 2.46
N ALA A 183 -5.35 -43.67 2.19
CA ALA A 183 -4.14 -42.84 2.28
C ALA A 183 -4.21 -41.69 1.27
N THR A 184 -4.63 -41.94 0.03
CA THR A 184 -4.83 -40.90 -1.00
C THR A 184 -5.84 -39.85 -0.55
N LEU A 185 -7.02 -40.26 -0.09
CA LEU A 185 -8.06 -39.33 0.41
C LEU A 185 -7.56 -38.49 1.59
N ARG A 186 -6.85 -39.14 2.54
CA ARG A 186 -6.25 -38.44 3.68
C ARG A 186 -5.19 -37.43 3.25
N ALA A 187 -4.35 -37.79 2.27
CA ALA A 187 -3.33 -36.88 1.73
C ALA A 187 -3.95 -35.63 1.12
N GLN A 188 -5.01 -35.80 0.31
CA GLN A 188 -5.71 -34.65 -0.31
C GLN A 188 -6.41 -33.77 0.74
N THR A 189 -7.05 -34.38 1.74
CA THR A 189 -7.67 -33.63 2.85
C THR A 189 -6.61 -32.86 3.67
N ALA A 190 -5.48 -33.48 3.97
CA ALA A 190 -4.37 -32.81 4.66
C ALA A 190 -3.79 -31.65 3.82
N ARG A 191 -3.74 -31.81 2.48
CA ARG A 191 -3.34 -30.72 1.57
C ARG A 191 -4.30 -29.54 1.64
N LEU A 192 -5.63 -29.78 1.60
CA LEU A 192 -6.64 -28.73 1.75
C LEU A 192 -6.55 -28.01 3.10
N THR A 193 -6.33 -28.77 4.18
CA THR A 193 -6.15 -28.18 5.52
C THR A 193 -4.92 -27.27 5.58
N ARG A 194 -3.80 -27.72 5.03
CA ARG A 194 -2.58 -26.89 4.94
C ARG A 194 -2.84 -25.62 4.14
N LEU A 195 -3.47 -25.72 2.96
CA LEU A 195 -3.80 -24.57 2.13
C LEU A 195 -4.67 -23.55 2.87
N ALA A 196 -5.65 -24.00 3.65
CA ALA A 196 -6.50 -23.12 4.46
C ALA A 196 -5.70 -22.37 5.54
N VAL A 197 -4.72 -23.03 6.18
CA VAL A 197 -3.79 -22.38 7.13
C VAL A 197 -2.89 -21.38 6.42
N ASP A 198 -2.31 -21.76 5.30
CA ASP A 198 -1.42 -20.92 4.49
C ASP A 198 -2.14 -19.63 4.04
N ILE A 199 -3.41 -19.73 3.61
CA ILE A 199 -4.23 -18.56 3.23
C ILE A 199 -4.39 -17.59 4.40
N ARG A 200 -4.72 -18.12 5.58
CA ARG A 200 -4.88 -17.28 6.78
C ARG A 200 -3.58 -16.56 7.14
N ASP A 201 -2.46 -17.27 7.10
CA ASP A 201 -1.15 -16.71 7.43
C ASP A 201 -0.71 -15.66 6.39
N VAL A 202 -0.99 -15.87 5.10
CA VAL A 202 -0.78 -14.89 4.03
C VAL A 202 -1.62 -13.63 4.27
N SER A 203 -2.91 -13.79 4.55
CA SER A 203 -3.80 -12.64 4.79
C SER A 203 -3.36 -11.83 6.01
N ALA A 204 -2.97 -12.49 7.10
CA ALA A 204 -2.46 -11.84 8.30
C ALA A 204 -1.13 -11.10 8.03
N ALA A 205 -0.27 -11.67 7.20
CA ALA A 205 1.01 -11.08 6.82
C ALA A 205 0.85 -9.83 5.93
N GLU A 206 -0.11 -9.86 4.99
CA GLU A 206 -0.42 -8.70 4.12
C GLU A 206 -0.98 -7.52 4.89
N GLU A 207 -1.81 -7.81 5.88
CA GLU A 207 -2.42 -6.79 6.72
C GLU A 207 -1.44 -6.24 7.79
N GLY A 208 -0.20 -6.72 7.82
CA GLY A 208 0.78 -6.39 8.86
C GLY A 208 0.34 -6.81 10.27
N ARG A 209 -0.62 -7.76 10.34
CA ARG A 209 -1.25 -8.22 11.59
C ARG A 209 -0.76 -9.61 12.02
N LEU A 210 0.47 -9.97 11.66
CA LEU A 210 1.10 -11.13 12.28
C LEU A 210 1.27 -10.84 13.78
N ASP A 211 0.39 -11.42 14.58
CA ASP A 211 0.49 -11.35 16.04
C ASP A 211 1.70 -12.20 16.47
N LEU A 212 2.79 -11.52 16.84
CA LEU A 212 4.03 -12.15 17.25
C LEU A 212 4.12 -12.14 18.77
N HIS A 213 4.57 -13.26 19.32
CA HIS A 213 4.88 -13.43 20.75
C HIS A 213 6.39 -13.66 20.93
N PRO A 214 7.23 -12.61 20.76
CA PRO A 214 8.68 -12.76 20.84
C PRO A 214 9.12 -13.10 22.24
N ARG A 215 10.09 -14.02 22.34
CA ARG A 215 10.77 -14.36 23.58
C ARG A 215 12.24 -14.67 23.30
N SER A 216 13.07 -14.62 24.32
CA SER A 216 14.47 -14.99 24.22
C SER A 216 14.61 -16.50 24.06
N VAL A 217 15.19 -16.93 22.93
CA VAL A 217 15.39 -18.35 22.59
C VAL A 217 16.82 -18.57 22.12
N ARG A 218 17.45 -19.67 22.53
CA ARG A 218 18.77 -20.05 22.03
C ARG A 218 18.66 -20.53 20.60
N VAL A 219 19.65 -20.19 19.79
CA VAL A 219 19.69 -20.58 18.38
C VAL A 219 19.81 -22.10 18.24
N SER A 220 20.60 -22.75 19.12
CA SER A 220 20.70 -24.20 19.14
C SER A 220 19.38 -24.92 19.35
N ASP A 221 18.53 -24.38 20.25
CA ASP A 221 17.21 -24.95 20.54
C ASP A 221 16.30 -24.89 19.28
N LEU A 222 16.30 -23.74 18.54
CA LEU A 222 15.52 -23.60 17.31
C LEU A 222 15.94 -24.61 16.23
N LEU A 223 17.24 -24.81 16.04
CA LEU A 223 17.74 -25.75 15.05
C LEU A 223 17.47 -27.20 15.43
N GLU A 224 17.62 -27.57 16.71
CA GLU A 224 17.40 -28.93 17.19
C GLU A 224 15.91 -29.31 17.20
N ASP A 225 15.01 -28.37 17.57
CA ASP A 225 13.57 -28.55 17.46
C ASP A 225 13.15 -28.77 15.99
N ALA A 226 13.69 -27.96 15.06
CA ALA A 226 13.42 -28.12 13.62
C ALA A 226 13.96 -29.48 13.09
N ARG A 227 15.16 -29.87 13.49
CA ARG A 227 15.75 -31.20 13.14
C ARG A 227 14.85 -32.32 13.65
N THR A 228 14.46 -32.27 14.91
CA THR A 228 13.65 -33.33 15.54
C THR A 228 12.28 -33.46 14.87
N ALA A 229 11.63 -32.35 14.55
CA ALA A 229 10.34 -32.34 13.85
C ALA A 229 10.44 -32.89 12.42
N ALA A 230 11.51 -32.58 11.68
CA ALA A 230 11.72 -33.00 10.29
C ALA A 230 12.27 -34.43 10.15
N ALA A 231 13.01 -34.95 11.14
CA ALA A 231 13.74 -36.19 11.05
C ALA A 231 12.94 -37.39 10.50
N PRO A 232 11.67 -37.66 10.89
CA PRO A 232 10.91 -38.79 10.35
C PRO A 232 10.73 -38.72 8.83
N ALA A 233 10.49 -37.55 8.28
CA ALA A 233 10.29 -37.34 6.84
C ALA A 233 11.61 -37.55 6.06
N PHE A 234 12.71 -37.06 6.62
CA PHE A 234 14.03 -37.22 6.03
C PHE A 234 14.48 -38.71 6.01
N VAL A 235 14.25 -39.46 7.11
CA VAL A 235 14.52 -40.90 7.17
C VAL A 235 13.65 -41.64 6.14
N ALA A 236 12.38 -41.34 6.02
CA ALA A 236 11.46 -41.98 5.06
C ALA A 236 11.93 -41.80 3.60
N ARG A 237 12.55 -40.66 3.29
CA ARG A 237 13.11 -40.37 1.95
C ARG A 237 14.57 -40.75 1.77
N SER A 238 15.21 -41.31 2.80
CA SER A 238 16.64 -41.65 2.79
C SER A 238 17.55 -40.47 2.44
N VAL A 239 17.23 -39.30 2.99
CA VAL A 239 18.02 -38.05 2.89
C VAL A 239 18.60 -37.76 4.28
N GLY A 240 19.90 -37.43 4.35
CA GLY A 240 20.56 -37.06 5.60
C GLY A 240 20.10 -35.64 6.06
N LEU A 241 19.92 -35.45 7.38
CA LEU A 241 19.71 -34.16 8.00
C LEU A 241 20.74 -33.93 9.09
N VAL A 242 21.60 -32.93 8.91
CA VAL A 242 22.70 -32.60 9.80
C VAL A 242 22.55 -31.19 10.35
N VAL A 243 22.75 -31.03 11.66
CA VAL A 243 22.86 -29.71 12.30
C VAL A 243 24.33 -29.50 12.65
N GLU A 244 24.92 -28.43 12.12
CA GLU A 244 26.29 -28.04 12.50
C GLU A 244 26.30 -27.44 13.92
N PRO A 245 27.34 -27.66 14.71
CA PRO A 245 27.46 -27.05 16.02
C PRO A 245 27.40 -25.53 15.94
N VAL A 246 26.59 -24.91 16.81
CA VAL A 246 26.45 -23.45 16.91
C VAL A 246 27.55 -22.91 17.82
N ALA A 247 28.42 -22.06 17.27
CA ALA A 247 29.43 -21.39 18.06
C ALA A 247 28.80 -20.32 18.94
N ASP A 248 29.26 -20.20 20.19
CA ASP A 248 28.81 -19.19 21.19
C ASP A 248 27.30 -19.20 21.54
N ASP A 249 26.53 -20.10 20.95
CA ASP A 249 25.07 -20.36 21.13
C ASP A 249 24.25 -19.17 21.66
N PRO A 250 24.08 -18.14 20.85
CA PRO A 250 23.42 -16.89 21.25
C PRO A 250 21.92 -17.04 21.42
N THR A 251 21.33 -16.03 22.06
CA THR A 251 19.87 -15.86 22.11
C THR A 251 19.42 -14.85 21.09
N VAL A 252 18.20 -15.06 20.58
CA VAL A 252 17.48 -14.14 19.69
C VAL A 252 16.09 -13.85 20.26
N GLN A 253 15.58 -12.64 20.04
CA GLN A 253 14.22 -12.26 20.43
C GLN A 253 13.28 -12.57 19.27
N VAL A 254 12.61 -13.70 19.33
CA VAL A 254 11.73 -14.18 18.24
C VAL A 254 10.50 -14.89 18.79
N ASP A 255 9.48 -14.99 17.98
CA ASP A 255 8.38 -15.95 18.19
C ASP A 255 8.85 -17.34 17.70
N PRO A 256 9.14 -18.28 18.63
CA PRO A 256 9.69 -19.57 18.24
C PRO A 256 8.72 -20.40 17.39
N THR A 257 7.40 -20.24 17.57
CA THR A 257 6.41 -20.95 16.77
C THR A 257 6.47 -20.50 15.31
N ARG A 258 6.61 -19.21 15.09
CA ARG A 258 6.74 -18.64 13.76
C ARG A 258 8.08 -18.97 13.11
N ILE A 259 9.19 -18.93 13.86
CA ILE A 259 10.49 -19.33 13.31
C ILE A 259 10.53 -20.83 13.02
N SER A 260 9.94 -21.68 13.87
CA SER A 260 9.79 -23.13 13.56
C SER A 260 8.98 -23.35 12.29
N GLN A 261 7.92 -22.56 12.03
CA GLN A 261 7.16 -22.60 10.78
C GLN A 261 8.06 -22.27 9.57
N VAL A 262 8.93 -21.25 9.68
CA VAL A 262 9.90 -20.91 8.62
C VAL A 262 10.85 -22.09 8.36
N LEU A 263 11.48 -22.61 9.42
CA LEU A 263 12.45 -23.72 9.29
C LEU A 263 11.78 -24.97 8.73
N ASP A 264 10.55 -25.31 9.15
CA ASP A 264 9.79 -26.44 8.59
C ASP A 264 9.52 -26.26 7.09
N ASN A 265 9.12 -25.08 6.66
CA ASN A 265 8.90 -24.78 5.24
C ASN A 265 10.20 -24.91 4.42
N LEU A 266 11.34 -24.40 4.94
CA LEU A 266 12.62 -24.48 4.27
C LEU A 266 13.15 -25.93 4.21
N LEU A 267 13.02 -26.69 5.31
CA LEU A 267 13.42 -28.10 5.36
C LEU A 267 12.56 -28.97 4.44
N ARG A 268 11.27 -28.74 4.39
CA ARG A 268 10.36 -29.45 3.47
C ARG A 268 10.71 -29.17 2.02
N ASN A 269 11.01 -27.91 1.68
CA ASN A 269 11.45 -27.54 0.34
C ASN A 269 12.80 -28.22 0.01
N ALA A 270 13.77 -28.19 0.91
CA ALA A 270 15.06 -28.87 0.74
C ALA A 270 14.90 -30.39 0.54
N LEU A 271 14.04 -31.06 1.35
CA LEU A 271 13.75 -32.47 1.23
C LEU A 271 13.08 -32.81 -0.11
N GLN A 272 12.16 -31.98 -0.58
CA GLN A 272 11.44 -32.21 -1.84
C GLN A 272 12.39 -32.22 -3.04
N HIS A 273 13.39 -31.35 -3.04
CA HIS A 273 14.32 -31.18 -4.16
C HIS A 273 15.62 -31.95 -4.01
N SER A 274 15.82 -32.64 -2.89
CA SER A 274 17.05 -33.42 -2.61
C SER A 274 16.93 -34.83 -3.15
N PRO A 275 17.94 -35.35 -3.86
CA PRO A 275 18.01 -36.76 -4.28
C PRO A 275 18.21 -37.69 -3.08
N VAL A 276 17.79 -38.94 -3.25
CA VAL A 276 18.03 -40.01 -2.28
C VAL A 276 19.55 -40.16 -2.01
N GLY A 277 19.92 -40.28 -0.74
CA GLY A 277 21.31 -40.39 -0.31
C GLY A 277 22.07 -39.06 -0.19
N SER A 278 21.45 -37.92 -0.52
CA SER A 278 22.02 -36.58 -0.29
C SER A 278 21.88 -36.15 1.16
N THR A 279 22.47 -35.00 1.49
CA THR A 279 22.40 -34.41 2.83
C THR A 279 21.92 -32.97 2.78
N VAL A 280 20.99 -32.63 3.67
CA VAL A 280 20.60 -31.25 3.97
C VAL A 280 21.25 -30.83 5.27
N THR A 281 21.85 -29.64 5.26
CA THR A 281 22.59 -29.09 6.40
C THR A 281 21.91 -27.87 6.96
N LEU A 282 21.64 -27.88 8.28
CA LEU A 282 21.25 -26.74 9.06
C LEU A 282 22.48 -26.14 9.74
N ARG A 283 22.72 -24.86 9.58
CA ARG A 283 23.80 -24.15 10.27
C ARG A 283 23.39 -22.74 10.70
N ALA A 284 24.03 -22.26 11.76
CA ALA A 284 23.88 -20.88 12.21
C ALA A 284 25.25 -20.19 12.20
N THR A 285 25.27 -18.93 11.80
CA THR A 285 26.46 -18.08 11.84
C THR A 285 26.12 -16.71 12.39
N PHE A 286 27.04 -16.14 13.15
CA PHE A 286 26.96 -14.78 13.67
C PHE A 286 27.63 -13.80 12.74
N ARG A 287 27.00 -12.64 12.51
CA ARG A 287 27.61 -11.51 11.82
C ARG A 287 27.19 -10.20 12.52
N GLY A 288 28.07 -9.67 13.37
CA GLY A 288 27.79 -8.45 14.12
C GLY A 288 26.50 -8.59 14.95
N ASP A 289 25.50 -7.74 14.70
CA ASP A 289 24.23 -7.71 15.40
C ASP A 289 23.15 -8.59 14.77
N SER A 290 23.53 -9.62 14.00
CA SER A 290 22.57 -10.52 13.34
C SER A 290 23.00 -11.99 13.41
N VAL A 291 21.98 -12.85 13.46
CA VAL A 291 22.10 -14.31 13.35
C VAL A 291 21.60 -14.73 11.98
N GLN A 292 22.37 -15.55 11.29
CA GLN A 292 21.98 -16.17 10.04
C GLN A 292 21.74 -17.67 10.24
N LEU A 293 20.49 -18.10 10.08
CA LEU A 293 20.10 -19.51 10.03
C LEU A 293 20.06 -19.95 8.57
N ARG A 294 20.80 -21.00 8.22
CA ARG A 294 20.93 -21.45 6.83
C ARG A 294 20.48 -22.88 6.69
N VAL A 295 19.69 -23.14 5.65
CA VAL A 295 19.31 -24.46 5.17
C VAL A 295 20.00 -24.66 3.83
N VAL A 296 20.88 -25.64 3.75
CA VAL A 296 21.68 -25.94 2.54
C VAL A 296 21.33 -27.31 2.06
N ASP A 297 20.84 -27.46 0.85
CA ASP A 297 20.56 -28.73 0.19
C ASP A 297 21.56 -29.03 -0.94
N GLN A 298 21.64 -30.30 -1.32
CA GLN A 298 22.40 -30.80 -2.46
C GLN A 298 21.46 -31.22 -3.61
N GLY A 299 20.35 -30.49 -3.76
CA GLY A 299 19.27 -30.84 -4.65
C GLY A 299 19.43 -30.35 -6.09
N THR A 300 18.29 -30.25 -6.77
CA THR A 300 18.23 -29.88 -8.19
C THR A 300 18.71 -28.48 -8.48
N GLY A 301 18.87 -27.64 -7.45
CA GLY A 301 19.22 -26.22 -7.60
C GLY A 301 18.16 -25.42 -8.34
N VAL A 302 18.43 -24.13 -8.53
CA VAL A 302 17.51 -23.18 -9.13
C VAL A 302 18.20 -22.39 -10.23
N ALA A 303 17.58 -22.28 -11.41
CA ALA A 303 18.11 -21.46 -12.50
C ALA A 303 18.04 -19.96 -12.11
N PRO A 304 19.02 -19.14 -12.56
CA PRO A 304 19.12 -17.74 -12.16
C PRO A 304 17.85 -16.90 -12.43
N GLU A 305 17.12 -17.21 -13.49
CA GLU A 305 15.87 -16.55 -13.85
C GLU A 305 14.73 -16.79 -12.86
N HIS A 306 14.77 -17.90 -12.10
CA HIS A 306 13.75 -18.25 -11.11
C HIS A 306 14.04 -17.70 -9.71
N LEU A 307 15.30 -17.40 -9.37
CA LEU A 307 15.70 -16.94 -8.04
C LEU A 307 14.92 -15.70 -7.55
N PRO A 308 14.71 -14.65 -8.35
CA PRO A 308 13.96 -13.48 -7.92
C PRO A 308 12.49 -13.78 -7.56
N HIS A 309 11.93 -14.81 -8.19
CA HIS A 309 10.51 -15.17 -8.12
C HIS A 309 10.18 -16.24 -7.06
N LEU A 310 11.18 -16.89 -6.46
CA LEU A 310 10.98 -17.99 -5.49
C LEU A 310 10.09 -17.63 -4.30
N PHE A 311 10.06 -16.36 -3.92
CA PHE A 311 9.28 -15.85 -2.80
C PHE A 311 7.95 -15.22 -3.23
N GLU A 312 7.63 -15.29 -4.52
CA GLU A 312 6.31 -14.95 -5.02
C GLU A 312 5.33 -16.07 -4.68
N ARG A 313 4.09 -15.73 -4.39
CA ARG A 313 3.05 -16.69 -4.02
C ARG A 313 2.69 -17.57 -5.20
N PHE A 314 2.47 -18.85 -4.93
CA PHE A 314 2.12 -19.86 -5.94
C PHE A 314 3.15 -20.01 -7.05
N TYR A 315 4.29 -19.33 -6.94
CA TYR A 315 5.36 -19.46 -7.92
C TYR A 315 6.04 -20.83 -7.80
N ARG A 316 6.25 -21.47 -8.95
CA ARG A 316 6.93 -22.77 -9.09
C ARG A 316 7.84 -22.72 -10.30
N ALA A 317 9.11 -23.01 -10.12
CA ALA A 317 10.11 -23.00 -11.19
C ALA A 317 9.86 -24.07 -12.27
N ASP A 318 9.20 -25.17 -11.91
CA ASP A 318 8.85 -26.27 -12.81
C ASP A 318 7.33 -26.48 -12.88
N SER A 319 6.67 -25.80 -13.82
CA SER A 319 5.22 -25.96 -14.06
C SER A 319 4.86 -27.21 -14.88
N ALA A 320 5.85 -27.99 -15.36
CA ALA A 320 5.62 -28.89 -16.48
C ALA A 320 5.68 -30.40 -16.21
N ARG A 321 6.23 -30.90 -15.12
CA ARG A 321 6.41 -32.37 -14.99
C ARG A 321 6.35 -32.86 -13.56
N HIS A 322 5.36 -33.62 -13.26
CA HIS A 322 5.06 -34.51 -12.14
C HIS A 322 4.02 -34.01 -11.16
N HIS A 323 2.86 -34.64 -11.23
CA HIS A 323 1.76 -34.56 -10.26
C HIS A 323 2.08 -35.53 -9.11
N ASP A 324 3.12 -35.28 -8.34
CA ASP A 324 3.32 -36.03 -7.11
C ASP A 324 2.45 -35.40 -6.00
N ALA A 325 1.71 -36.27 -5.31
CA ALA A 325 0.73 -35.87 -4.27
C ALA A 325 1.35 -35.09 -3.08
N ASP A 326 2.66 -34.98 -3.04
CA ASP A 326 3.47 -34.37 -1.97
C ASP A 326 4.00 -32.97 -2.31
N GLU A 327 3.57 -32.41 -3.45
CA GLU A 327 4.03 -31.10 -3.89
C GLU A 327 3.46 -29.95 -3.04
N GLY A 328 4.35 -29.04 -2.63
CA GLY A 328 3.99 -27.86 -1.83
C GLY A 328 3.04 -26.90 -2.55
N THR A 329 2.31 -26.11 -1.78
CA THR A 329 1.32 -25.14 -2.27
C THR A 329 1.91 -23.93 -2.99
N GLY A 330 3.25 -23.77 -3.05
CA GLY A 330 3.91 -22.57 -3.57
C GLY A 330 3.76 -21.32 -2.70
N VAL A 331 3.19 -21.47 -1.51
CA VAL A 331 2.94 -20.35 -0.58
C VAL A 331 3.94 -20.32 0.57
N GLY A 332 4.54 -21.45 0.91
CA GLY A 332 5.40 -21.61 2.09
C GLY A 332 6.59 -20.65 2.12
N LEU A 333 7.30 -20.44 1.00
CA LEU A 333 8.43 -19.50 0.93
C LEU A 333 7.97 -18.03 1.06
N ALA A 334 6.81 -17.68 0.52
CA ALA A 334 6.23 -16.34 0.66
C ALA A 334 5.85 -16.05 2.11
N ILE A 335 5.23 -17.00 2.81
CA ILE A 335 4.93 -16.91 4.25
C ILE A 335 6.23 -16.78 5.04
N SER A 336 7.23 -17.61 4.75
CA SER A 336 8.54 -17.58 5.43
C SER A 336 9.20 -16.21 5.32
N ARG A 337 9.17 -15.59 4.13
CA ARG A 337 9.67 -14.22 3.92
C ARG A 337 8.88 -13.17 4.70
N SER A 338 7.57 -13.31 4.79
CA SER A 338 6.71 -12.41 5.56
C SER A 338 6.97 -12.52 7.07
N ILE A 339 7.14 -13.75 7.60
CA ILE A 339 7.51 -13.99 8.99
C ILE A 339 8.89 -13.39 9.30
N ALA A 340 9.88 -13.58 8.40
CA ALA A 340 11.21 -13.00 8.56
C ALA A 340 11.13 -11.46 8.67
N ARG A 341 10.39 -10.82 7.78
CA ARG A 341 10.17 -9.35 7.81
C ARG A 341 9.46 -8.88 9.08
N ALA A 342 8.47 -9.62 9.56
CA ALA A 342 7.78 -9.29 10.80
C ALA A 342 8.69 -9.36 12.03
N HIS A 343 9.81 -10.13 11.96
CA HIS A 343 10.88 -10.17 12.95
C HIS A 343 12.03 -9.20 12.64
N GLU A 344 11.80 -8.18 11.81
CA GLU A 344 12.81 -7.21 11.38
C GLU A 344 14.02 -7.86 10.67
N GLY A 345 13.82 -9.06 10.15
CA GLY A 345 14.82 -9.87 9.47
C GLY A 345 14.62 -9.94 7.95
N SER A 346 15.39 -10.81 7.32
CA SER A 346 15.29 -11.10 5.88
C SER A 346 15.39 -12.59 5.58
N LEU A 347 14.82 -13.03 4.45
CA LEU A 347 14.98 -14.36 3.89
C LEU A 347 15.46 -14.26 2.45
N GLU A 348 16.59 -14.91 2.17
CA GLU A 348 17.24 -14.93 0.86
C GLU A 348 17.46 -16.37 0.39
N ALA A 349 17.53 -16.54 -0.94
CA ALA A 349 17.90 -17.81 -1.57
C ALA A 349 19.09 -17.62 -2.49
N ARG A 350 20.00 -18.60 -2.52
CA ARG A 350 21.15 -18.65 -3.43
C ARG A 350 21.26 -20.04 -4.02
N SER A 351 21.58 -20.11 -5.30
CA SER A 351 21.92 -21.35 -6.01
C SER A 351 22.93 -21.01 -7.11
N ASP A 352 23.93 -21.87 -7.27
CA ASP A 352 24.92 -21.77 -8.37
C ASP A 352 24.37 -22.34 -9.69
N GLY A 353 23.08 -22.63 -9.76
CA GLY A 353 22.38 -23.13 -10.92
C GLY A 353 21.89 -24.58 -10.78
N PRO A 354 21.28 -25.12 -11.86
CA PRO A 354 20.73 -26.47 -11.85
C PRO A 354 21.77 -27.54 -11.48
N GLY A 355 21.38 -28.46 -10.58
CA GLY A 355 22.22 -29.52 -10.05
C GLY A 355 23.26 -29.12 -9.01
N ARG A 356 23.18 -27.84 -8.53
CA ARG A 356 24.15 -27.32 -7.54
C ARG A 356 23.55 -27.12 -6.14
N GLY A 357 22.29 -27.54 -5.93
CA GLY A 357 21.60 -27.34 -4.67
C GLY A 357 21.19 -25.90 -4.46
N THR A 358 20.58 -25.63 -3.30
CA THR A 358 20.09 -24.30 -2.90
C THR A 358 20.49 -24.01 -1.46
N GLU A 359 20.84 -22.77 -1.17
CA GLU A 359 21.02 -22.24 0.18
C GLU A 359 19.94 -21.20 0.48
N PHE A 360 19.11 -21.44 1.49
CA PHE A 360 18.22 -20.45 2.06
C PHE A 360 18.84 -19.87 3.32
N THR A 361 18.86 -18.55 3.42
CA THR A 361 19.42 -17.80 4.55
C THR A 361 18.35 -16.94 5.20
N LEU A 362 17.95 -17.30 6.43
CA LEU A 362 17.12 -16.50 7.30
C LEU A 362 18.03 -15.64 8.19
N THR A 363 17.97 -14.33 8.07
CA THR A 363 18.72 -13.39 8.90
C THR A 363 17.76 -12.75 9.92
N LEU A 364 18.14 -12.80 11.20
CA LEU A 364 17.38 -12.26 12.33
C LEU A 364 18.27 -11.31 13.12
N PRO A 365 17.72 -10.22 13.73
CA PRO A 365 18.46 -9.39 14.67
C PRO A 365 18.95 -10.24 15.87
N ALA A 366 20.20 -10.05 16.29
CA ALA A 366 20.72 -10.58 17.55
C ALA A 366 20.24 -9.69 18.70
N SER A 367 20.05 -10.29 19.87
CA SER A 367 19.61 -9.57 21.08
C SER A 367 20.77 -8.88 21.77
#